data_dad65ebc9c079a6ea8bea3b7369d711c
#
_entry.id   dad65ebc9c079a6ea8bea3b7369d711c
#
_cell.length_a   1.000
_cell.length_b   1.000
_cell.length_c   1.000
_cell.angle_alpha   90.00
_cell.angle_beta   90.00
_cell.angle_gamma   90.00
#
_symmetry.space_group_name_H-M   'P 1'
#
loop_
_entity.id
_entity.type
_entity.pdbx_description
1 polymer ?
#
loop_
_entity_poly.entity_id
_entity_poly.type
_entity_poly.pdbx_seq_one_letter_code
_entity_poly.pdbx_strand_id
1 'polypeptide(L)'
;SDVYKRQGRPYGMNDTKDYVAKFTNKDKIEGSLQDVIKDADVFIGVSVANLLSKDMVKSMADDAIIFAMANPNPEIKPNDAKEAGAKVVGTGRSDFPNQINNVLAFPGIFRGALDTESTHINEDMKKAAVEAIANLIDEDELNPDYCIPGPFDKRVAPSVAREVAKAAMETGVARIEVNPQKVYDKTMQLTDLK
;
A
#
# COMPACT_ATOMS: atom_id res chain seq x y z
N SER A 1 7.49 -13.31 -10.22
CA SER A 1 8.63 -12.64 -9.60
C SER A 1 9.13 -13.48 -8.43
N ASP A 2 10.40 -13.37 -8.13
CA ASP A 2 10.97 -14.11 -7.01
C ASP A 2 10.38 -13.61 -5.70
N VAL A 3 9.78 -14.50 -4.98
CA VAL A 3 9.06 -14.20 -3.75
C VAL A 3 10.00 -13.81 -2.62
N TYR A 4 11.20 -14.36 -2.63
CA TYR A 4 12.23 -13.99 -1.68
C TYR A 4 13.56 -13.80 -2.38
N LYS A 5 14.43 -13.04 -1.75
CA LYS A 5 15.78 -12.77 -2.23
C LYS A 5 16.79 -13.37 -1.27
N ARG A 6 17.81 -14.00 -1.81
CA ARG A 6 18.91 -14.47 -1.01
C ARG A 6 20.24 -14.07 -1.64
N GLN A 7 21.23 -13.87 -0.80
CA GLN A 7 22.59 -13.58 -1.24
C GLN A 7 23.19 -14.78 -1.95
N GLY A 8 23.99 -14.53 -2.98
CA GLY A 8 24.69 -15.57 -3.73
C GLY A 8 23.82 -16.35 -4.71
N ARG A 9 22.58 -15.94 -4.97
CA ARG A 9 21.75 -16.53 -6.02
C ARG A 9 22.42 -16.30 -7.39
N PRO A 10 22.68 -17.36 -8.18
CA PRO A 10 23.50 -17.23 -9.40
C PRO A 10 22.76 -16.56 -10.57
N TYR A 11 21.42 -16.56 -10.57
CA TYR A 11 20.61 -16.10 -11.70
C TYR A 11 19.48 -15.16 -11.26
N GLY A 12 19.08 -14.26 -12.17
CA GLY A 12 17.91 -13.39 -11.98
C GLY A 12 18.09 -12.30 -10.93
N MET A 13 19.32 -12.01 -10.49
CA MET A 13 19.65 -10.89 -9.62
C MET A 13 19.90 -9.60 -10.40
N ASN A 14 19.72 -8.47 -9.74
CA ASN A 14 20.09 -7.12 -10.17
C ASN A 14 20.33 -6.28 -8.91
N ASP A 15 20.81 -5.04 -9.09
CA ASP A 15 21.20 -4.16 -7.98
C ASP A 15 20.08 -3.98 -6.93
N THR A 16 18.83 -3.85 -7.35
CA THR A 16 17.68 -3.72 -6.45
C THR A 16 17.45 -5.02 -5.66
N LYS A 17 17.52 -6.17 -6.31
CA LYS A 17 17.38 -7.46 -5.66
C LYS A 17 18.53 -7.74 -4.69
N ASP A 18 19.75 -7.38 -5.07
CA ASP A 18 20.93 -7.48 -4.21
C ASP A 18 20.82 -6.57 -2.99
N TYR A 19 20.28 -5.35 -3.18
CA TYR A 19 19.99 -4.44 -2.08
C TYR A 19 18.97 -5.04 -1.11
N VAL A 20 17.82 -5.52 -1.61
CA VAL A 20 16.76 -6.11 -0.79
C VAL A 20 17.24 -7.37 -0.06
N ALA A 21 18.07 -8.20 -0.69
CA ALA A 21 18.61 -9.42 -0.09
C ALA A 21 19.48 -9.15 1.16
N LYS A 22 20.01 -7.93 1.34
CA LYS A 22 20.84 -7.58 2.49
C LYS A 22 20.07 -7.53 3.82
N PHE A 23 18.77 -7.27 3.78
CA PHE A 23 17.95 -7.11 4.99
C PHE A 23 16.69 -7.97 5.01
N THR A 24 16.43 -8.76 3.96
CA THR A 24 15.31 -9.71 3.90
C THR A 24 15.81 -11.14 3.94
N ASN A 25 14.88 -12.11 4.16
CA ASN A 25 15.18 -13.54 4.20
C ASN A 25 16.38 -13.89 5.09
N LYS A 26 16.34 -13.41 6.34
CA LYS A 26 17.45 -13.59 7.32
C LYS A 26 17.80 -15.05 7.56
N ASP A 27 16.80 -15.93 7.53
CA ASP A 27 16.93 -17.36 7.74
C ASP A 27 17.40 -18.10 6.47
N LYS A 28 17.61 -17.37 5.36
CA LYS A 28 18.08 -17.89 4.07
C LYS A 28 17.22 -19.05 3.56
N ILE A 29 15.92 -18.98 3.75
CA ILE A 29 14.97 -19.99 3.27
C ILE A 29 15.09 -20.09 1.75
N GLU A 30 15.19 -21.32 1.25
CA GLU A 30 15.27 -21.64 -0.17
C GLU A 30 14.03 -22.45 -0.58
N GLY A 31 13.54 -22.22 -1.79
CA GLY A 31 12.40 -22.96 -2.31
C GLY A 31 11.47 -22.14 -3.18
N SER A 32 10.27 -22.64 -3.35
CA SER A 32 9.16 -22.02 -4.05
C SER A 32 8.41 -21.05 -3.14
N LEU A 33 7.39 -20.35 -3.70
CA LEU A 33 6.45 -19.58 -2.89
C LEU A 33 5.79 -20.44 -1.80
N GLN A 34 5.44 -21.68 -2.14
CA GLN A 34 4.81 -22.59 -1.20
C GLN A 34 5.69 -22.89 0.03
N ASP A 35 7.01 -22.93 -0.16
CA ASP A 35 7.96 -23.20 0.94
C ASP A 35 8.14 -21.99 1.86
N VAL A 36 8.13 -20.78 1.28
CA VAL A 36 8.43 -19.55 2.04
C VAL A 36 7.20 -18.87 2.63
N ILE A 37 5.99 -19.24 2.19
CA ILE A 37 4.75 -18.64 2.68
C ILE A 37 4.25 -19.29 3.97
N LYS A 38 4.76 -20.49 4.27
CA LYS A 38 4.37 -21.20 5.47
C LYS A 38 4.64 -20.36 6.73
N ASP A 39 3.65 -20.30 7.60
CA ASP A 39 3.66 -19.53 8.86
C ASP A 39 3.88 -18.00 8.66
N ALA A 40 3.72 -17.50 7.42
CA ALA A 40 3.81 -16.06 7.14
C ALA A 40 2.54 -15.34 7.59
N ASP A 41 2.70 -14.17 8.23
CA ASP A 41 1.57 -13.33 8.68
C ASP A 41 0.95 -12.53 7.53
N VAL A 42 1.75 -12.13 6.55
CA VAL A 42 1.33 -11.22 5.48
C VAL A 42 1.83 -11.67 4.12
N PHE A 43 0.94 -11.71 3.14
CA PHE A 43 1.28 -11.84 1.73
C PHE A 43 0.99 -10.54 0.98
N ILE A 44 1.99 -10.01 0.27
CA ILE A 44 1.85 -8.84 -0.61
C ILE A 44 2.22 -9.27 -2.03
N GLY A 45 1.22 -9.36 -2.90
CA GLY A 45 1.37 -9.78 -4.30
C GLY A 45 1.29 -8.61 -5.27
N VAL A 46 2.29 -8.49 -6.15
CA VAL A 46 2.33 -7.55 -7.29
C VAL A 46 2.86 -8.30 -8.53
N SER A 47 2.40 -9.51 -8.75
CA SER A 47 3.00 -10.43 -9.73
C SER A 47 2.02 -10.88 -10.82
N VAL A 48 1.54 -12.11 -10.76
CA VAL A 48 0.69 -12.70 -11.79
C VAL A 48 -0.54 -13.35 -11.18
N ALA A 49 -1.62 -13.38 -11.95
CA ALA A 49 -2.88 -13.98 -11.55
C ALA A 49 -2.73 -15.45 -11.11
N ASN A 50 -3.52 -15.84 -10.10
CA ASN A 50 -3.64 -17.22 -9.62
C ASN A 50 -2.31 -17.85 -9.13
N LEU A 51 -1.37 -17.05 -8.69
CA LEU A 51 -0.10 -17.51 -8.13
C LEU A 51 -0.28 -18.13 -6.74
N LEU A 52 -1.19 -17.58 -5.93
CA LEU A 52 -1.45 -18.00 -4.56
C LEU A 52 -2.62 -19.00 -4.52
N SER A 53 -2.37 -20.22 -4.06
CA SER A 53 -3.41 -21.25 -3.92
C SER A 53 -4.09 -21.21 -2.54
N LYS A 54 -5.29 -21.79 -2.42
CA LYS A 54 -5.96 -21.97 -1.12
C LYS A 54 -5.10 -22.74 -0.10
N ASP A 55 -4.37 -23.75 -0.55
CA ASP A 55 -3.53 -24.56 0.34
C ASP A 55 -2.31 -23.76 0.85
N MET A 56 -1.77 -22.86 0.03
CA MET A 56 -0.75 -21.92 0.48
C MET A 56 -1.32 -20.97 1.56
N VAL A 57 -2.52 -20.43 1.36
CA VAL A 57 -3.18 -19.59 2.37
C VAL A 57 -3.40 -20.33 3.68
N LYS A 58 -3.88 -21.59 3.63
CA LYS A 58 -4.06 -22.43 4.81
C LYS A 58 -2.76 -22.73 5.57
N SER A 59 -1.61 -22.63 4.90
CA SER A 59 -0.31 -22.83 5.53
C SER A 59 0.29 -21.58 6.15
N MET A 60 -0.32 -20.41 5.92
CA MET A 60 0.07 -19.15 6.56
C MET A 60 -0.26 -19.16 8.06
N ALA A 61 0.22 -18.17 8.77
CA ALA A 61 -0.13 -17.96 10.17
C ALA A 61 -1.65 -17.70 10.35
N ASP A 62 -2.14 -17.93 11.56
CA ASP A 62 -3.50 -17.56 11.93
C ASP A 62 -3.75 -16.07 11.69
N ASP A 63 -4.98 -15.71 11.29
CA ASP A 63 -5.37 -14.33 11.01
C ASP A 63 -4.54 -13.64 9.89
N ALA A 64 -4.03 -14.40 8.93
CA ALA A 64 -3.21 -13.89 7.83
C ALA A 64 -3.85 -12.74 7.05
N ILE A 65 -2.99 -11.80 6.61
CA ILE A 65 -3.35 -10.65 5.78
C ILE A 65 -2.87 -10.90 4.36
N ILE A 66 -3.76 -10.73 3.37
CA ILE A 66 -3.44 -10.95 1.95
C ILE A 66 -3.77 -9.70 1.14
N PHE A 67 -2.75 -9.09 0.56
CA PHE A 67 -2.88 -8.03 -0.44
C PHE A 67 -2.48 -8.56 -1.81
N ALA A 68 -3.50 -9.01 -2.58
CA ALA A 68 -3.33 -9.59 -3.91
C ALA A 68 -3.63 -8.52 -4.98
N MET A 69 -2.59 -7.86 -5.48
CA MET A 69 -2.70 -6.63 -6.27
C MET A 69 -2.38 -6.82 -7.75
N ALA A 70 -2.16 -8.06 -8.25
CA ALA A 70 -1.99 -8.30 -9.67
C ALA A 70 -3.24 -7.87 -10.45
N ASN A 71 -3.04 -7.27 -11.61
CA ASN A 71 -4.09 -6.69 -12.44
C ASN A 71 -4.05 -7.30 -13.86
N PRO A 72 -5.18 -7.69 -14.49
CA PRO A 72 -6.57 -7.49 -14.05
C PRO A 72 -7.07 -8.54 -13.04
N ASN A 73 -6.42 -9.68 -12.93
CA ASN A 73 -6.81 -10.74 -12.01
C ASN A 73 -5.77 -10.86 -10.89
N PRO A 74 -6.22 -10.91 -9.61
CA PRO A 74 -5.32 -11.01 -8.47
C PRO A 74 -4.61 -12.37 -8.38
N GLU A 75 -3.59 -12.47 -7.54
CA GLU A 75 -2.87 -13.71 -7.25
C GLU A 75 -3.76 -14.80 -6.66
N ILE A 76 -4.80 -14.38 -5.93
CA ILE A 76 -5.91 -15.23 -5.45
C ILE A 76 -7.18 -14.39 -5.42
N LYS A 77 -8.32 -14.99 -5.70
CA LYS A 77 -9.62 -14.30 -5.55
C LYS A 77 -9.90 -14.05 -4.07
N PRO A 78 -10.43 -12.86 -3.69
CA PRO A 78 -10.72 -12.55 -2.29
C PRO A 78 -11.57 -13.59 -1.56
N ASN A 79 -12.62 -14.11 -2.22
CA ASN A 79 -13.47 -15.14 -1.63
C ASN A 79 -12.70 -16.45 -1.37
N ASP A 80 -11.83 -16.86 -2.30
CA ASP A 80 -11.01 -18.06 -2.13
C ASP A 80 -9.99 -17.89 -0.98
N ALA A 81 -9.43 -16.69 -0.82
CA ALA A 81 -8.51 -16.38 0.27
C ALA A 81 -9.22 -16.42 1.63
N LYS A 82 -10.42 -15.82 1.74
CA LYS A 82 -11.24 -15.86 2.96
C LYS A 82 -11.69 -17.28 3.31
N GLU A 83 -12.17 -18.05 2.34
CA GLU A 83 -12.52 -19.46 2.54
C GLU A 83 -11.33 -20.32 3.01
N ALA A 84 -10.11 -19.94 2.63
CA ALA A 84 -8.89 -20.61 3.06
C ALA A 84 -8.37 -20.14 4.44
N GLY A 85 -9.01 -19.16 5.08
CA GLY A 85 -8.69 -18.71 6.45
C GLY A 85 -8.02 -17.34 6.56
N ALA A 86 -7.83 -16.61 5.45
CA ALA A 86 -7.29 -15.26 5.54
C ALA A 86 -8.27 -14.32 6.28
N LYS A 87 -7.76 -13.54 7.22
CA LYS A 87 -8.52 -12.57 8.02
C LYS A 87 -8.83 -11.31 7.24
N VAL A 88 -7.79 -10.69 6.70
CA VAL A 88 -7.89 -9.45 5.92
C VAL A 88 -7.48 -9.73 4.48
N VAL A 89 -8.31 -9.33 3.53
CA VAL A 89 -8.00 -9.47 2.11
C VAL A 89 -8.23 -8.14 1.42
N GLY A 90 -7.19 -7.63 0.74
CA GLY A 90 -7.26 -6.45 -0.11
C GLY A 90 -6.82 -6.78 -1.55
N THR A 91 -7.40 -6.08 -2.52
CA THR A 91 -7.11 -6.27 -3.95
C THR A 91 -7.25 -4.95 -4.71
N GLY A 92 -6.68 -4.87 -5.90
CA GLY A 92 -6.87 -3.71 -6.81
C GLY A 92 -8.27 -3.60 -7.40
N ARG A 93 -9.13 -4.61 -7.23
CA ARG A 93 -10.48 -4.64 -7.81
C ARG A 93 -11.47 -3.81 -6.99
N SER A 94 -12.35 -3.09 -7.70
CA SER A 94 -13.39 -2.24 -7.09
C SER A 94 -14.65 -3.00 -6.64
N ASP A 95 -14.77 -4.27 -7.02
CA ASP A 95 -15.92 -5.10 -6.69
C ASP A 95 -15.76 -5.91 -5.39
N PHE A 96 -14.67 -5.65 -4.64
CA PHE A 96 -14.39 -6.28 -3.35
C PHE A 96 -14.06 -5.22 -2.28
N PRO A 97 -14.24 -5.55 -0.99
CA PRO A 97 -13.76 -4.73 0.12
C PRO A 97 -12.24 -4.49 0.07
N ASN A 98 -11.79 -3.47 0.77
CA ASN A 98 -10.37 -3.11 0.86
C ASN A 98 -9.72 -2.91 -0.52
N GLN A 99 -10.34 -2.10 -1.38
CA GLN A 99 -9.74 -1.79 -2.67
C GLN A 99 -8.44 -1.01 -2.50
N ILE A 100 -7.33 -1.61 -2.90
CA ILE A 100 -6.01 -0.97 -2.92
C ILE A 100 -5.84 -0.29 -4.28
N ASN A 101 -6.00 1.04 -4.28
CA ASN A 101 -5.96 1.82 -5.50
C ASN A 101 -5.07 3.07 -5.34
N ASN A 102 -4.25 3.33 -6.34
CA ASN A 102 -3.38 4.51 -6.38
C ASN A 102 -4.14 5.83 -6.29
N VAL A 103 -5.43 5.86 -6.63
CA VAL A 103 -6.29 7.05 -6.55
C VAL A 103 -6.37 7.62 -5.13
N LEU A 104 -6.14 6.81 -4.10
CA LEU A 104 -6.09 7.27 -2.72
C LEU A 104 -4.93 8.24 -2.46
N ALA A 105 -3.81 8.04 -3.12
CA ALA A 105 -2.59 8.82 -2.88
C ALA A 105 -2.40 9.94 -3.91
N PHE A 106 -2.56 9.67 -5.20
CA PHE A 106 -2.13 10.55 -6.29
C PHE A 106 -2.71 11.97 -6.24
N PRO A 107 -4.03 12.20 -6.14
CA PRO A 107 -4.55 13.57 -6.17
C PRO A 107 -4.02 14.39 -5.01
N GLY A 108 -3.98 13.82 -3.81
CA GLY A 108 -3.53 14.50 -2.61
C GLY A 108 -2.04 14.80 -2.62
N ILE A 109 -1.19 13.84 -3.01
CA ILE A 109 0.27 14.04 -3.08
C ILE A 109 0.61 15.19 -4.02
N PHE A 110 0.05 15.19 -5.22
CA PHE A 110 0.32 16.27 -6.18
C PHE A 110 -0.25 17.60 -5.71
N ARG A 111 -1.42 17.60 -5.08
CA ARG A 111 -2.01 18.82 -4.53
C ARG A 111 -1.11 19.46 -3.46
N GLY A 112 -0.65 18.66 -2.51
CA GLY A 112 0.27 19.13 -1.46
C GLY A 112 1.60 19.64 -2.03
N ALA A 113 2.19 18.90 -2.97
CA ALA A 113 3.44 19.29 -3.62
C ALA A 113 3.31 20.57 -4.47
N LEU A 114 2.21 20.71 -5.22
CA LEU A 114 1.98 21.88 -6.08
C LEU A 114 1.64 23.14 -5.25
N ASP A 115 0.84 23.02 -4.20
CA ASP A 115 0.47 24.16 -3.36
C ASP A 115 1.69 24.73 -2.58
N THR A 116 2.71 23.92 -2.33
CA THR A 116 3.99 24.34 -1.73
C THR A 116 5.08 24.64 -2.76
N GLU A 117 4.78 24.53 -4.07
CA GLU A 117 5.77 24.65 -5.14
C GLU A 117 7.02 23.79 -4.89
N SER A 118 6.82 22.58 -4.37
CA SER A 118 7.92 21.68 -3.99
C SER A 118 8.85 21.39 -5.15
N THR A 119 10.15 21.36 -4.88
CA THR A 119 11.18 21.03 -5.88
C THR A 119 11.11 19.59 -6.36
N HIS A 120 10.69 18.68 -5.50
CA HIS A 120 10.48 17.26 -5.76
C HIS A 120 9.61 16.65 -4.66
N ILE A 121 9.11 15.43 -4.90
CA ILE A 121 8.39 14.63 -3.89
C ILE A 121 9.41 13.67 -3.27
N ASN A 122 9.73 13.88 -1.99
CA ASN A 122 10.67 13.05 -1.25
C ASN A 122 9.99 11.91 -0.47
N GLU A 123 10.77 11.08 0.21
CA GLU A 123 10.25 9.93 0.95
C GLU A 123 9.38 10.32 2.16
N ASP A 124 9.68 11.45 2.82
CA ASP A 124 8.90 11.90 3.97
C ASP A 124 7.51 12.39 3.54
N MET A 125 7.38 13.03 2.38
CA MET A 125 6.09 13.37 1.79
C MET A 125 5.27 12.11 1.45
N LYS A 126 5.91 11.04 0.97
CA LYS A 126 5.24 9.76 0.70
C LYS A 126 4.79 9.08 1.99
N LYS A 127 5.62 9.10 3.05
CA LYS A 127 5.25 8.59 4.37
C LYS A 127 4.06 9.36 4.96
N ALA A 128 4.10 10.69 4.88
CA ALA A 128 3.00 11.54 5.31
C ALA A 128 1.68 11.20 4.59
N ALA A 129 1.73 10.88 3.29
CA ALA A 129 0.57 10.43 2.56
C ALA A 129 0.05 9.07 3.05
N VAL A 130 0.93 8.12 3.36
CA VAL A 130 0.55 6.81 3.92
C VAL A 130 -0.14 6.97 5.27
N GLU A 131 0.46 7.76 6.16
CA GLU A 131 -0.10 8.03 7.50
C GLU A 131 -1.44 8.77 7.41
N ALA A 132 -1.55 9.74 6.50
CA ALA A 132 -2.80 10.46 6.27
C ALA A 132 -3.95 9.53 5.82
N ILE A 133 -3.67 8.55 4.97
CA ILE A 133 -4.67 7.56 4.53
C ILE A 133 -5.02 6.60 5.67
N ALA A 134 -4.01 6.08 6.37
CA ALA A 134 -4.21 5.12 7.46
C ALA A 134 -5.03 5.71 8.62
N ASN A 135 -4.79 6.97 8.98
CA ASN A 135 -5.47 7.66 10.07
C ASN A 135 -6.88 8.16 9.72
N LEU A 136 -7.42 7.84 8.54
CA LEU A 136 -8.80 8.18 8.18
C LEU A 136 -9.84 7.19 8.71
N ILE A 137 -9.38 6.01 9.09
CA ILE A 137 -10.24 4.98 9.68
C ILE A 137 -9.96 4.95 11.17
N ASP A 138 -10.96 5.28 11.96
CA ASP A 138 -10.86 5.25 13.41
C ASP A 138 -10.80 3.79 13.92
N GLU A 139 -10.20 3.57 15.11
CA GLU A 139 -9.99 2.22 15.65
C GLU A 139 -11.30 1.45 15.83
N ASP A 140 -12.41 2.13 16.13
CA ASP A 140 -13.72 1.53 16.30
C ASP A 140 -14.41 1.17 14.95
N GLU A 141 -13.98 1.78 13.85
CA GLU A 141 -14.43 1.44 12.50
C GLU A 141 -13.58 0.32 11.86
N LEU A 142 -12.34 0.15 12.34
CA LEU A 142 -11.38 -0.79 11.77
C LEU A 142 -11.87 -2.24 11.90
N ASN A 143 -11.99 -2.92 10.76
CA ASN A 143 -12.41 -4.32 10.73
C ASN A 143 -11.81 -5.04 9.49
N PRO A 144 -11.90 -6.38 9.40
CA PRO A 144 -11.30 -7.13 8.29
C PRO A 144 -11.76 -6.73 6.89
N ASP A 145 -12.94 -6.15 6.75
CA ASP A 145 -13.51 -5.71 5.48
C ASP A 145 -13.39 -4.19 5.26
N TYR A 146 -12.87 -3.45 6.25
CA TYR A 146 -12.66 -2.02 6.17
C TYR A 146 -11.37 -1.62 6.88
N CYS A 147 -10.23 -1.81 6.22
CA CYS A 147 -8.90 -1.43 6.68
C CYS A 147 -8.23 -0.34 5.80
N ILE A 148 -8.90 0.06 4.72
CA ILE A 148 -8.47 1.13 3.83
C ILE A 148 -9.70 1.91 3.37
N PRO A 149 -9.68 3.26 3.32
CA PRO A 149 -10.82 4.05 2.88
C PRO A 149 -11.18 3.75 1.43
N GLY A 150 -12.46 3.91 1.08
CA GLY A 150 -12.92 3.73 -0.29
C GLY A 150 -12.34 4.78 -1.25
N PRO A 151 -12.24 4.45 -2.56
CA PRO A 151 -11.62 5.34 -3.56
C PRO A 151 -12.37 6.66 -3.78
N PHE A 152 -13.62 6.73 -3.35
CA PHE A 152 -14.47 7.93 -3.44
C PHE A 152 -14.70 8.63 -2.09
N ASP A 153 -13.95 8.24 -1.05
CA ASP A 153 -14.01 8.93 0.23
C ASP A 153 -13.43 10.34 0.08
N LYS A 154 -14.29 11.33 0.22
CA LYS A 154 -13.96 12.74 0.03
C LYS A 154 -12.90 13.25 1.01
N ARG A 155 -12.68 12.57 2.13
CA ARG A 155 -11.69 12.94 3.15
C ARG A 155 -10.26 12.64 2.70
N VAL A 156 -10.07 11.67 1.80
CA VAL A 156 -8.74 11.14 1.44
C VAL A 156 -7.85 12.21 0.80
N ALA A 157 -8.25 12.76 -0.33
CA ALA A 157 -7.41 13.73 -1.06
C ALA A 157 -7.07 14.99 -0.24
N PRO A 158 -8.02 15.61 0.52
CA PRO A 158 -7.70 16.74 1.39
C PRO A 158 -6.72 16.41 2.51
N SER A 159 -6.91 15.26 3.18
CA SER A 159 -6.03 14.82 4.26
C SER A 159 -4.61 14.55 3.76
N VAL A 160 -4.48 13.83 2.66
CA VAL A 160 -3.18 13.57 2.02
C VAL A 160 -2.52 14.88 1.60
N ALA A 161 -3.24 15.79 0.96
CA ALA A 161 -2.69 17.08 0.51
C ALA A 161 -2.16 17.93 1.67
N ARG A 162 -2.90 17.96 2.79
CA ARG A 162 -2.49 18.67 4.01
C ARG A 162 -1.18 18.14 4.57
N GLU A 163 -1.10 16.83 4.80
CA GLU A 163 0.07 16.22 5.44
C GLU A 163 1.30 16.24 4.50
N VAL A 164 1.09 16.07 3.20
CA VAL A 164 2.16 16.20 2.20
C VAL A 164 2.70 17.62 2.14
N ALA A 165 1.84 18.64 2.16
CA ALA A 165 2.27 20.05 2.19
C ALA A 165 3.08 20.35 3.46
N LYS A 166 2.64 19.83 4.62
CA LYS A 166 3.36 19.95 5.88
C LYS A 166 4.74 19.32 5.80
N ALA A 167 4.83 18.06 5.36
CA ALA A 167 6.09 17.35 5.20
C ALA A 167 7.04 18.02 4.20
N ALA A 168 6.51 18.61 3.12
CA ALA A 168 7.31 19.38 2.17
C ALA A 168 7.99 20.60 2.81
N MET A 169 7.28 21.34 3.66
CA MET A 169 7.83 22.48 4.38
C MET A 169 8.84 22.02 5.44
N GLU A 170 8.51 21.01 6.25
CA GLU A 170 9.38 20.49 7.31
C GLU A 170 10.70 19.93 6.77
N THR A 171 10.69 19.35 5.57
CA THR A 171 11.90 18.79 4.93
C THR A 171 12.63 19.77 4.02
N GLY A 172 12.18 21.03 3.94
CA GLY A 172 12.85 22.09 3.20
C GLY A 172 12.79 21.95 1.67
N VAL A 173 11.89 21.12 1.13
CA VAL A 173 11.69 21.00 -0.33
C VAL A 173 10.62 21.95 -0.87
N ALA A 174 9.81 22.55 0.00
CA ALA A 174 8.84 23.58 -0.36
C ALA A 174 9.56 24.89 -0.73
N ARG A 175 9.11 25.56 -1.80
CA ARG A 175 9.59 26.88 -2.20
C ARG A 175 8.80 28.01 -1.53
N ILE A 176 7.58 27.72 -1.13
CA ILE A 176 6.72 28.66 -0.43
C ILE A 176 6.11 27.99 0.80
N GLU A 177 5.90 28.78 1.84
CA GLU A 177 5.16 28.35 3.02
C GLU A 177 3.66 28.54 2.81
N VAL A 178 2.88 27.54 3.18
CA VAL A 178 1.43 27.56 3.10
C VAL A 178 0.83 27.15 4.44
N ASN A 179 -0.41 27.55 4.70
CA ASN A 179 -1.14 27.01 5.82
C ASN A 179 -1.71 25.63 5.44
N PRO A 180 -1.30 24.51 6.10
CA PRO A 180 -1.77 23.18 5.75
C PRO A 180 -3.30 23.01 5.81
N GLN A 181 -3.97 23.71 6.75
CA GLN A 181 -5.43 23.66 6.83
C GLN A 181 -6.09 24.33 5.62
N LYS A 182 -5.54 25.40 5.07
CA LYS A 182 -6.03 26.01 3.84
C LYS A 182 -5.87 25.08 2.63
N VAL A 183 -4.78 24.27 2.59
CA VAL A 183 -4.59 23.23 1.55
C VAL A 183 -5.69 22.19 1.66
N TYR A 184 -6.01 21.73 2.88
CA TYR A 184 -7.12 20.82 3.14
C TYR A 184 -8.45 21.41 2.66
N ASP A 185 -8.81 22.62 3.12
CA ASP A 185 -10.10 23.25 2.83
C ASP A 185 -10.31 23.48 1.33
N LYS A 186 -9.28 23.96 0.63
CA LYS A 186 -9.29 24.14 -0.82
C LYS A 186 -9.44 22.82 -1.56
N THR A 187 -8.76 21.77 -1.12
CA THR A 187 -8.85 20.45 -1.73
C THR A 187 -10.24 19.84 -1.50
N MET A 188 -10.80 20.01 -0.30
CA MET A 188 -12.17 19.57 0.00
C MET A 188 -13.19 20.25 -0.93
N GLN A 189 -13.09 21.56 -1.13
CA GLN A 189 -13.96 22.28 -2.07
C GLN A 189 -13.89 21.72 -3.51
N LEU A 190 -12.69 21.30 -3.95
CA LEU A 190 -12.52 20.71 -5.29
C LEU A 190 -13.12 19.31 -5.39
N THR A 191 -13.16 18.54 -4.31
CA THR A 191 -13.80 17.20 -4.30
C THR A 191 -15.32 17.29 -4.30
N ASP A 192 -15.90 18.43 -3.91
CA ASP A 192 -17.34 18.66 -3.92
C ASP A 192 -17.89 19.22 -5.24
N LEU A 193 -17.00 19.63 -6.13
CA LEU A 193 -17.39 20.03 -7.49
C LEU A 193 -17.85 18.78 -8.26
N LYS A 194 -19.14 18.72 -8.60
CA LYS A 194 -19.77 17.69 -9.44
C LYS A 194 -19.60 18.00 -10.92
#